data_06d5eb9cbd12ccc4751e954ab55fa2ef
#
_entry.id   06d5eb9cbd12ccc4751e954ab55fa2ef
#
_cell.length_a   1.000
_cell.length_b   1.000
_cell.length_c   1.000
_cell.angle_alpha   90.00
_cell.angle_beta   90.00
_cell.angle_gamma   90.00
#
_symmetry.space_group_name_H-M   'P 1'
#
loop_
_entity.id
_entity.type
_entity.pdbx_description
1 polymer ?
#
loop_
_entity_poly.entity_id
_entity_poly.type
_entity_poly.pdbx_seq_one_letter_code
_entity_poly.pdbx_strand_id
1 'polypeptide(L)'
;MLDKYFDELAVGDVFPGTRGRTITEADLAMFSAVSGDWSPLHNDAAFAAKGPFGTRIAHGLLLVSMMTGLAPISGQAVVALYGFDRVRFVNPVLLGDTITYTSRISALQPKGDGRGLADLEFQICNQHQNVCVAGTIKILLNKQAAS
;
A
#
# COMPACT_ATOMS: atom_id res chain seq x y z
N MET A 1 -10.09 -4.35 -10.79
CA MET A 1 -8.73 -3.87 -11.09
C MET A 1 -8.84 -2.40 -11.43
N LEU A 2 -7.93 -1.56 -10.98
CA LEU A 2 -7.89 -0.14 -11.40
C LEU A 2 -7.25 -0.07 -12.80
N ASP A 3 -8.01 -0.50 -13.78
CA ASP A 3 -7.71 -0.45 -15.21
C ASP A 3 -8.62 0.54 -15.94
N LYS A 4 -9.44 1.25 -15.15
CA LYS A 4 -10.35 2.26 -15.63
C LYS A 4 -9.62 3.58 -15.86
N TYR A 5 -10.00 4.28 -16.90
CA TYR A 5 -9.63 5.68 -17.12
C TYR A 5 -10.30 6.58 -16.08
N PHE A 6 -9.76 7.78 -15.91
CA PHE A 6 -10.24 8.71 -14.88
C PHE A 6 -11.75 9.00 -14.97
N ASP A 7 -12.26 9.13 -16.17
CA ASP A 7 -13.68 9.45 -16.48
C ASP A 7 -14.64 8.25 -16.30
N GLU A 8 -14.10 7.06 -16.09
CA GLU A 8 -14.87 5.85 -15.76
C GLU A 8 -14.97 5.59 -14.24
N LEU A 9 -14.32 6.42 -13.43
CA LEU A 9 -14.28 6.27 -11.97
C LEU A 9 -15.38 7.09 -11.30
N ALA A 10 -15.90 6.56 -10.19
CA ALA A 10 -16.82 7.26 -9.30
C ALA A 10 -16.31 7.27 -7.86
N VAL A 11 -16.60 8.36 -7.13
CA VAL A 11 -16.37 8.39 -5.68
C VAL A 11 -17.18 7.28 -5.03
N GLY A 12 -16.52 6.48 -4.20
CA GLY A 12 -17.11 5.30 -3.57
C GLY A 12 -16.75 3.97 -4.24
N ASP A 13 -16.19 3.96 -5.47
CA ASP A 13 -15.70 2.74 -6.12
C ASP A 13 -14.68 2.04 -5.21
N VAL A 14 -14.87 0.72 -5.02
CA VAL A 14 -14.01 -0.11 -4.15
C VAL A 14 -13.14 -1.04 -4.98
N PHE A 15 -11.87 -1.11 -4.62
CA PHE A 15 -10.86 -1.94 -5.26
C PHE A 15 -10.24 -2.87 -4.22
N PRO A 16 -10.80 -4.07 -4.01
CA PRO A 16 -10.19 -5.08 -3.14
C PRO A 16 -8.93 -5.63 -3.80
N GLY A 17 -7.93 -5.93 -3.00
CA GLY A 17 -6.76 -6.69 -3.45
C GLY A 17 -7.16 -8.09 -3.91
N THR A 18 -6.43 -8.62 -4.88
CA THR A 18 -6.74 -9.92 -5.49
C THR A 18 -6.09 -11.09 -4.78
N ARG A 19 -5.15 -10.84 -3.87
CA ARG A 19 -4.36 -11.84 -3.17
C ARG A 19 -3.82 -11.33 -1.83
N GLY A 20 -3.48 -12.26 -0.93
CA GLY A 20 -2.68 -11.99 0.25
C GLY A 20 -1.18 -12.15 -0.02
N ARG A 21 -0.35 -11.57 0.85
CA ARG A 21 1.12 -11.73 0.86
C ARG A 21 1.58 -12.03 2.28
N THR A 22 2.21 -13.19 2.48
CA THR A 22 2.83 -13.53 3.76
C THR A 22 4.20 -12.87 3.85
N ILE A 23 4.46 -12.22 5.00
CA ILE A 23 5.73 -11.55 5.30
C ILE A 23 6.75 -12.58 5.75
N THR A 24 7.90 -12.60 5.09
CA THR A 24 8.97 -13.56 5.32
C THR A 24 10.26 -12.90 5.82
N GLU A 25 11.19 -13.69 6.33
CA GLU A 25 12.55 -13.27 6.69
C GLU A 25 13.27 -12.58 5.51
N ALA A 26 13.10 -13.14 4.32
CA ALA A 26 13.70 -12.59 3.11
C ALA A 26 13.18 -11.19 2.77
N ASP A 27 11.90 -10.90 3.04
CA ASP A 27 11.32 -9.58 2.81
C ASP A 27 12.00 -8.51 3.67
N LEU A 28 12.21 -8.80 4.96
CA LEU A 28 12.89 -7.89 5.88
C LEU A 28 14.36 -7.66 5.47
N ALA A 29 15.07 -8.74 5.18
CA ALA A 29 16.48 -8.68 4.80
C ALA A 29 16.68 -7.89 3.49
N MET A 30 15.86 -8.17 2.47
CA MET A 30 15.92 -7.46 1.18
C MET A 30 15.57 -5.97 1.35
N PHE A 31 14.56 -5.65 2.14
CA PHE A 31 14.18 -4.26 2.37
C PHE A 31 15.28 -3.51 3.13
N SER A 32 15.87 -4.12 4.16
CA SER A 32 17.02 -3.54 4.88
C SER A 32 18.19 -3.27 3.94
N ALA A 33 18.49 -4.22 3.04
CA ALA A 33 19.58 -4.06 2.08
C ALA A 33 19.34 -2.93 1.07
N VAL A 34 18.11 -2.75 0.60
CA VAL A 34 17.76 -1.70 -0.36
C VAL A 34 17.62 -0.33 0.29
N SER A 35 17.00 -0.27 1.47
CA SER A 35 16.73 1.00 2.17
C SER A 35 17.89 1.50 3.02
N GLY A 36 18.79 0.61 3.45
CA GLY A 36 19.80 0.88 4.48
C GLY A 36 19.24 0.88 5.91
N ASP A 37 17.99 0.55 6.11
CA ASP A 37 17.36 0.47 7.44
C ASP A 37 17.63 -0.89 8.10
N TRP A 38 18.75 -0.96 8.79
CA TRP A 38 19.17 -2.11 9.60
C TRP A 38 18.79 -1.96 11.07
N SER A 39 17.73 -1.24 11.38
CA SER A 39 17.27 -1.09 12.77
C SER A 39 17.13 -2.44 13.46
N PRO A 40 17.62 -2.59 14.70
CA PRO A 40 17.53 -3.85 15.44
C PRO A 40 16.09 -4.30 15.71
N LEU A 41 15.13 -3.39 15.68
CA LEU A 41 13.70 -3.72 15.77
C LEU A 41 13.27 -4.71 14.67
N HIS A 42 13.87 -4.63 13.50
CA HIS A 42 13.55 -5.44 12.34
C HIS A 42 14.51 -6.63 12.14
N ASN A 43 15.77 -6.47 12.61
CA ASN A 43 16.86 -7.35 12.22
C ASN A 43 17.48 -8.16 13.37
N ASP A 44 17.28 -7.76 14.64
CA ASP A 44 17.83 -8.41 15.83
C ASP A 44 16.71 -9.02 16.68
N ALA A 45 16.58 -10.35 16.66
CA ALA A 45 15.55 -11.04 17.42
C ALA A 45 15.73 -10.91 18.94
N ALA A 46 16.98 -10.90 19.43
CA ALA A 46 17.25 -10.80 20.87
C ALA A 46 16.94 -9.39 21.39
N PHE A 47 17.20 -8.38 20.59
CA PHE A 47 16.82 -7.00 20.88
C PHE A 47 15.29 -6.83 20.85
N ALA A 48 14.65 -7.25 19.79
CA ALA A 48 13.22 -7.08 19.58
C ALA A 48 12.37 -7.84 20.61
N ALA A 49 12.84 -9.00 21.09
CA ALA A 49 12.19 -9.77 22.15
C ALA A 49 12.06 -9.00 23.47
N LYS A 50 12.93 -8.02 23.74
CA LYS A 50 12.89 -7.17 24.93
C LYS A 50 12.08 -5.89 24.71
N GLY A 51 11.67 -5.63 23.49
CA GLY A 51 10.93 -4.44 23.10
C GLY A 51 9.42 -4.57 23.28
N PRO A 52 8.69 -3.51 22.97
CA PRO A 52 7.24 -3.46 23.21
C PRO A 52 6.41 -4.47 22.39
N PHE A 53 6.97 -4.99 21.31
CA PHE A 53 6.29 -5.95 20.44
C PHE A 53 6.64 -7.42 20.76
N GLY A 54 7.65 -7.66 21.58
CA GLY A 54 8.10 -9.00 21.98
C GLY A 54 8.75 -9.82 20.86
N THR A 55 8.84 -9.30 19.65
CA THR A 55 9.41 -9.93 18.45
C THR A 55 9.74 -8.88 17.40
N ARG A 56 10.48 -9.29 16.35
CA ARG A 56 10.72 -8.43 15.19
C ARG A 56 9.42 -8.16 14.43
N ILE A 57 9.30 -6.95 13.91
CA ILE A 57 8.17 -6.52 13.09
C ILE A 57 8.66 -6.10 11.70
N ALA A 58 7.76 -6.11 10.73
CA ALA A 58 8.05 -5.60 9.38
C ALA A 58 8.27 -4.08 9.40
N HIS A 59 9.16 -3.59 8.55
CA HIS A 59 9.31 -2.15 8.32
C HIS A 59 8.01 -1.56 7.77
N GLY A 60 7.58 -0.44 8.30
CA GLY A 60 6.35 0.20 7.83
C GLY A 60 6.39 0.55 6.34
N LEU A 61 7.51 1.08 5.86
CA LEU A 61 7.69 1.41 4.44
C LEU A 61 7.78 0.18 3.53
N LEU A 62 8.23 -0.97 4.04
CA LEU A 62 8.14 -2.25 3.32
C LEU A 62 6.67 -2.58 2.99
N LEU A 63 5.77 -2.43 3.99
CA LEU A 63 4.34 -2.69 3.81
C LEU A 63 3.72 -1.76 2.76
N VAL A 64 4.07 -0.47 2.80
CA VAL A 64 3.64 0.52 1.78
C VAL A 64 4.18 0.16 0.40
N SER A 65 5.43 -0.31 0.30
CA SER A 65 6.02 -0.75 -0.96
C SER A 65 5.31 -2.01 -1.51
N MET A 66 5.02 -2.99 -0.64
CA MET A 66 4.30 -4.21 -1.02
C MET A 66 2.85 -3.93 -1.46
N MET A 67 2.23 -2.88 -0.93
CA MET A 67 0.89 -2.47 -1.29
C MET A 67 0.73 -2.28 -2.80
N THR A 68 1.71 -1.69 -3.47
CA THR A 68 1.65 -1.47 -4.93
C THR A 68 1.54 -2.77 -5.72
N GLY A 69 2.11 -3.86 -5.20
CA GLY A 69 2.01 -5.20 -5.78
C GLY A 69 0.72 -5.95 -5.40
N LEU A 70 0.03 -5.53 -4.34
CA LEU A 70 -1.25 -6.09 -3.88
C LEU A 70 -2.44 -5.31 -4.45
N ALA A 71 -2.24 -4.03 -4.76
CA ALA A 71 -3.26 -3.19 -5.35
C ALA A 71 -3.59 -3.69 -6.76
N PRO A 72 -4.88 -3.77 -7.12
CA PRO A 72 -5.30 -4.23 -8.44
C PRO A 72 -5.15 -3.11 -9.49
N ILE A 73 -3.95 -2.61 -9.68
CA ILE A 73 -3.63 -1.49 -10.59
C ILE A 73 -3.11 -2.07 -11.91
N SER A 74 -3.67 -1.62 -13.03
CA SER A 74 -3.17 -1.92 -14.37
C SER A 74 -2.53 -0.68 -15.01
N GLY A 75 -1.52 -0.91 -15.85
CA GLY A 75 -0.69 0.17 -16.38
C GLY A 75 -1.27 1.01 -17.51
N GLN A 76 -2.48 0.71 -18.04
CA GLN A 76 -2.99 1.42 -19.22
C GLN A 76 -3.49 2.83 -18.92
N ALA A 77 -4.25 2.99 -17.85
CA ALA A 77 -4.79 4.30 -17.46
C ALA A 77 -3.87 5.07 -16.51
N VAL A 78 -3.00 4.37 -15.77
CA VAL A 78 -2.13 4.96 -14.75
C VAL A 78 -0.96 5.68 -15.39
N VAL A 79 -0.84 6.98 -15.11
CA VAL A 79 0.31 7.80 -15.52
C VAL A 79 1.44 7.71 -14.48
N ALA A 80 1.10 7.91 -13.21
CA ALA A 80 2.07 7.90 -12.12
C ALA A 80 1.41 7.77 -10.74
N LEU A 81 2.18 7.23 -9.80
CA LEU A 81 1.94 7.44 -8.38
C LEU A 81 2.27 8.91 -8.08
N TYR A 82 1.28 9.68 -7.64
CA TYR A 82 1.44 11.11 -7.41
C TYR A 82 1.90 11.42 -5.97
N GLY A 83 1.43 10.63 -5.00
CA GLY A 83 1.82 10.82 -3.60
C GLY A 83 0.97 10.03 -2.61
N PHE A 84 1.25 10.30 -1.35
CA PHE A 84 0.52 9.74 -0.22
C PHE A 84 0.15 10.85 0.76
N ASP A 85 -1.03 10.72 1.37
CA ASP A 85 -1.47 11.56 2.48
C ASP A 85 -1.82 10.69 3.68
N ARG A 86 -1.54 11.20 4.89
CA ARG A 86 -1.99 10.63 6.17
C ARG A 86 -1.68 9.15 6.37
N VAL A 87 -0.55 8.66 5.86
CA VAL A 87 -0.14 7.28 6.11
C VAL A 87 0.12 7.08 7.61
N ARG A 88 -0.51 6.05 8.19
CA ARG A 88 -0.38 5.68 9.60
C ARG A 88 -0.12 4.18 9.71
N PHE A 89 0.82 3.83 10.56
CA PHE A 89 1.12 2.47 10.97
C PHE A 89 0.38 2.20 12.28
N VAL A 90 -0.77 1.53 12.17
CA VAL A 90 -1.75 1.42 13.27
C VAL A 90 -1.44 0.22 14.15
N ASN A 91 -1.12 -0.93 13.53
CA ASN A 91 -0.73 -2.15 14.21
C ASN A 91 0.53 -2.73 13.58
N PRO A 92 1.42 -3.39 14.38
CA PRO A 92 2.58 -4.07 13.85
C PRO A 92 2.16 -5.23 12.94
N VAL A 93 3.00 -5.51 11.96
CA VAL A 93 2.93 -6.73 11.15
C VAL A 93 4.13 -7.60 11.51
N LEU A 94 3.87 -8.83 11.91
CA LEU A 94 4.89 -9.78 12.35
C LEU A 94 5.38 -10.63 11.18
N LEU A 95 6.54 -11.26 11.37
CA LEU A 95 6.94 -12.32 10.44
C LEU A 95 5.91 -13.46 10.49
N GLY A 96 5.54 -13.95 9.31
CA GLY A 96 4.48 -14.96 9.16
C GLY A 96 3.07 -14.40 9.02
N ASP A 97 2.85 -13.11 9.30
CA ASP A 97 1.56 -12.49 9.02
C ASP A 97 1.29 -12.44 7.52
N THR A 98 0.04 -12.63 7.14
CA THR A 98 -0.42 -12.48 5.76
C THR A 98 -1.22 -11.20 5.63
N ILE A 99 -0.71 -10.27 4.85
CA ILE A 99 -1.35 -8.99 4.60
C ILE A 99 -2.22 -9.02 3.35
N THR A 100 -3.31 -8.26 3.41
CA THR A 100 -4.23 -8.00 2.29
C THR A 100 -4.41 -6.50 2.12
N TYR A 101 -4.88 -6.09 0.95
CA TYR A 101 -5.11 -4.69 0.59
C TYR A 101 -6.55 -4.45 0.21
N THR A 102 -7.08 -3.29 0.54
CA THR A 102 -8.31 -2.74 -0.04
C THR A 102 -8.20 -1.23 -0.16
N SER A 103 -8.89 -0.67 -1.14
CA SER A 103 -9.03 0.79 -1.25
C SER A 103 -10.37 1.20 -1.80
N ARG A 104 -10.70 2.48 -1.60
CA ARG A 104 -11.92 3.12 -2.11
C ARG A 104 -11.59 4.52 -2.61
N ILE A 105 -12.18 4.91 -3.75
CA ILE A 105 -12.10 6.29 -4.24
C ILE A 105 -12.77 7.23 -3.24
N SER A 106 -12.02 8.18 -2.72
CA SER A 106 -12.51 9.21 -1.80
C SER A 106 -12.68 10.57 -2.49
N ALA A 107 -11.87 10.85 -3.52
CA ALA A 107 -12.00 12.09 -4.29
C ALA A 107 -11.49 11.90 -5.72
N LEU A 108 -12.05 12.67 -6.64
CA LEU A 108 -11.66 12.75 -8.05
C LEU A 108 -11.47 14.23 -8.42
N GLN A 109 -10.29 14.59 -8.90
CA GLN A 109 -9.94 15.96 -9.27
C GLN A 109 -9.52 15.99 -10.74
N PRO A 110 -10.35 16.55 -11.64
CA PRO A 110 -9.92 16.77 -13.02
C PRO A 110 -8.67 17.64 -13.07
N LYS A 111 -7.71 17.24 -13.90
CA LYS A 111 -6.52 18.04 -14.25
C LYS A 111 -6.62 18.41 -15.72
N GLY A 112 -5.87 19.42 -16.13
CA GLY A 112 -5.72 19.73 -17.56
C GLY A 112 -5.12 18.58 -18.35
N ASP A 113 -5.05 18.72 -19.66
CA ASP A 113 -4.35 17.81 -20.58
C ASP A 113 -4.86 16.36 -20.59
N GLY A 114 -6.18 16.17 -20.50
CA GLY A 114 -6.80 14.84 -20.59
C GLY A 114 -6.47 13.92 -19.40
N ARG A 115 -6.22 14.48 -18.21
CA ARG A 115 -5.84 13.73 -17.00
C ARG A 115 -6.75 14.05 -15.81
N GLY A 116 -6.65 13.24 -14.78
CA GLY A 116 -7.24 13.49 -13.48
C GLY A 116 -6.48 12.82 -12.34
N LEU A 117 -6.64 13.32 -11.15
CA LEU A 117 -6.07 12.79 -9.93
C LEU A 117 -7.16 12.08 -9.14
N ALA A 118 -6.93 10.81 -8.84
CA ALA A 118 -7.79 10.01 -7.98
C ALA A 118 -7.14 9.85 -6.60
N ASP A 119 -7.87 10.18 -5.54
CA ASP A 119 -7.50 9.91 -4.17
C ASP A 119 -8.19 8.62 -3.74
N LEU A 120 -7.41 7.63 -3.30
CA LEU A 120 -7.90 6.36 -2.81
C LEU A 120 -7.53 6.20 -1.34
N GLU A 121 -8.52 6.16 -0.46
CA GLU A 121 -8.32 5.68 0.90
C GLU A 121 -8.00 4.21 0.87
N PHE A 122 -6.89 3.79 1.47
CA PHE A 122 -6.46 2.40 1.48
C PHE A 122 -6.25 1.86 2.89
N GLN A 123 -6.37 0.56 3.02
CA GLN A 123 -6.01 -0.21 4.20
C GLN A 123 -5.20 -1.44 3.82
N ILE A 124 -4.22 -1.75 4.66
CA ILE A 124 -3.53 -3.03 4.69
C ILE A 124 -3.92 -3.70 5.99
N CYS A 125 -4.53 -4.88 5.88
CA CYS A 125 -4.96 -5.68 7.03
C CYS A 125 -4.18 -6.98 7.11
N ASN A 126 -3.97 -7.51 8.33
CA ASN A 126 -3.42 -8.85 8.53
C ASN A 126 -4.52 -9.92 8.39
N GLN A 127 -4.17 -11.20 8.56
CA GLN A 127 -5.09 -12.35 8.48
C GLN A 127 -6.22 -12.31 9.52
N HIS A 128 -6.07 -11.54 10.58
CA HIS A 128 -7.09 -11.35 11.62
C HIS A 128 -7.99 -10.14 11.35
N GLN A 129 -7.91 -9.54 10.16
CA GLN A 129 -8.64 -8.33 9.76
C GLN A 129 -8.26 -7.08 10.59
N ASN A 130 -7.15 -7.10 11.31
CA ASN A 130 -6.65 -5.92 11.99
C ASN A 130 -6.03 -4.98 10.96
N VAL A 131 -6.43 -3.71 10.97
CA VAL A 131 -5.82 -2.67 10.14
C VAL A 131 -4.40 -2.42 10.63
N CYS A 132 -3.41 -2.68 9.80
CA CYS A 132 -2.00 -2.47 10.10
C CYS A 132 -1.49 -1.15 9.54
N VAL A 133 -1.91 -0.80 8.32
CA VAL A 133 -1.57 0.48 7.69
C VAL A 133 -2.84 1.06 7.08
N ALA A 134 -3.02 2.37 7.23
CA ALA A 134 -4.08 3.12 6.57
C ALA A 134 -3.55 4.45 6.05
N GLY A 135 -4.16 4.98 5.00
CA GLY A 135 -3.78 6.27 4.41
C GLY A 135 -4.54 6.55 3.13
N THR A 136 -4.09 7.58 2.43
CA THR A 136 -4.59 7.91 1.10
C THR A 136 -3.44 7.82 0.10
N ILE A 137 -3.65 7.09 -0.98
CA ILE A 137 -2.76 7.07 -2.14
C ILE A 137 -3.38 7.96 -3.24
N LYS A 138 -2.55 8.78 -3.88
CA LYS A 138 -2.94 9.65 -4.98
C LYS A 138 -2.35 9.12 -6.28
N ILE A 139 -3.21 8.89 -7.26
CA ILE A 139 -2.82 8.31 -8.55
C ILE A 139 -3.24 9.26 -9.67
N LEU A 140 -2.28 9.63 -10.51
CA LEU A 140 -2.55 10.40 -11.72
C LEU A 140 -2.95 9.42 -12.83
N LEU A 141 -4.10 9.69 -13.44
CA LEU A 141 -4.72 8.84 -14.46
C LEU A 141 -4.96 9.62 -15.75
N ASN A 142 -4.88 8.93 -16.89
CA ASN A 142 -5.39 9.43 -18.16
C ASN A 142 -6.91 9.36 -18.19
N LYS A 143 -7.52 10.26 -18.93
CA LYS A 143 -8.89 10.13 -19.44
C LYS A 143 -8.90 9.28 -20.69
N GLN A 144 -10.02 8.66 -20.98
CA GLN A 144 -10.20 7.97 -22.26
C GLN A 144 -10.03 8.97 -23.40
N ALA A 145 -9.31 8.59 -24.46
CA ALA A 145 -9.18 9.43 -25.65
C ALA A 145 -10.57 9.65 -26.24
N ALA A 146 -10.91 10.90 -26.56
CA ALA A 146 -12.12 11.16 -27.31
C ALA A 146 -12.02 10.47 -28.67
N SER A 147 -13.00 9.60 -28.97
CA SER A 147 -13.12 8.91 -30.25
C SER A 147 -13.42 9.88 -31.37
#